data_d7c61a0441ea74a86186ebbcb979755d
#
_entry.id   d7c61a0441ea74a86186ebbcb979755d
#
_cell.length_a   1.000
_cell.length_b   1.000
_cell.length_c   1.000
_cell.angle_alpha   90.00
_cell.angle_beta   90.00
_cell.angle_gamma   90.00
#
_symmetry.space_group_name_H-M   'P 1'
#
loop_
_entity.id
_entity.type
_entity.pdbx_description
1 polymer ?
#
loop_
_entity_poly.entity_id
_entity_poly.type
_entity_poly.pdbx_seq_one_letter_code
_entity_poly.pdbx_strand_id
1 'polypeptide(L)'
;MAIKISNLQQISDQYKQKAYYYKDLHLDFEKSSEFSTSLNKKIEGNDVRVDFDESAIRNSLRNLFNTKPGQRFLFPLYGLDLNQYLFEAVSEINGQMIGEKIVTSIEKYEPRVSVIECNVIAKPDDNEYDITIVIKIPIFNSIASINTTLDTKTQSFIFVETSRNR
;
A
#
# COMPACT_ATOMS: atom_id res chain seq x y z
N MET A 1 -24.34 -48.66 -16.19
CA MET A 1 -23.16 -47.76 -16.33
C MET A 1 -23.04 -46.97 -15.06
N ALA A 2 -22.11 -47.30 -14.13
CA ALA A 2 -22.00 -46.63 -12.84
C ALA A 2 -21.05 -45.46 -12.96
N ILE A 3 -21.55 -44.25 -12.71
CA ILE A 3 -20.74 -43.01 -12.69
C ILE A 3 -19.94 -43.00 -11.40
N LYS A 4 -18.61 -43.10 -11.48
CA LYS A 4 -17.72 -42.97 -10.33
C LYS A 4 -17.76 -41.55 -9.77
N ILE A 5 -18.33 -41.37 -8.57
CA ILE A 5 -18.47 -40.10 -7.85
C ILE A 5 -17.12 -39.58 -7.29
N SER A 6 -16.01 -40.32 -7.50
CA SER A 6 -14.68 -39.97 -6.98
C SER A 6 -14.08 -38.67 -7.55
N ASN A 7 -14.67 -38.12 -8.63
CA ASN A 7 -14.15 -36.89 -9.24
C ASN A 7 -14.73 -35.59 -8.65
N LEU A 8 -15.81 -35.67 -7.87
CA LEU A 8 -16.42 -34.48 -7.28
C LEU A 8 -15.59 -33.89 -6.13
N GLN A 9 -14.91 -34.74 -5.37
CA GLN A 9 -14.01 -34.30 -4.31
C GLN A 9 -12.76 -33.63 -4.85
N GLN A 10 -12.18 -34.14 -5.95
CA GLN A 10 -11.04 -33.51 -6.61
C GLN A 10 -11.41 -32.15 -7.25
N ILE A 11 -12.64 -32.03 -7.77
CA ILE A 11 -13.14 -30.77 -8.32
C ILE A 11 -13.38 -29.75 -7.19
N SER A 12 -13.92 -30.16 -6.03
CA SER A 12 -14.12 -29.27 -4.89
C SER A 12 -12.81 -28.78 -4.27
N ASP A 13 -11.76 -29.60 -4.31
CA ASP A 13 -10.45 -29.20 -3.79
C ASP A 13 -9.69 -28.25 -4.75
N GLN A 14 -9.96 -28.31 -6.06
CA GLN A 14 -9.48 -27.31 -7.03
C GLN A 14 -10.15 -25.94 -6.89
N TYR A 15 -11.36 -25.89 -6.34
CA TYR A 15 -12.11 -24.65 -6.11
C TYR A 15 -12.05 -24.17 -4.67
N LYS A 16 -11.15 -24.67 -3.82
CA LYS A 16 -10.83 -24.02 -2.55
C LYS A 16 -10.23 -22.66 -2.88
N GLN A 17 -11.11 -21.68 -3.08
CA GLN A 17 -10.71 -20.27 -3.18
C GLN A 17 -9.95 -19.94 -1.91
N LYS A 18 -8.68 -19.54 -2.06
CA LYS A 18 -7.90 -19.03 -0.95
C LYS A 18 -8.72 -17.91 -0.32
N ALA A 19 -9.15 -18.08 0.92
CA ALA A 19 -9.89 -17.05 1.63
C ALA A 19 -8.93 -15.87 1.88
N TYR A 20 -9.23 -14.73 1.28
CA TYR A 20 -8.53 -13.48 1.53
C TYR A 20 -9.30 -12.67 2.56
N TYR A 21 -8.58 -12.04 3.49
CA TYR A 21 -9.20 -11.15 4.48
C TYR A 21 -9.48 -9.77 3.90
N TYR A 22 -8.57 -9.29 3.06
CA TYR A 22 -8.68 -8.00 2.40
C TYR A 22 -8.58 -8.15 0.89
N LYS A 23 -9.40 -7.39 0.18
CA LYS A 23 -9.42 -7.35 -1.28
C LYS A 23 -9.66 -5.91 -1.70
N ASP A 24 -8.75 -5.36 -2.50
CA ASP A 24 -8.82 -3.99 -2.96
C ASP A 24 -8.55 -3.90 -4.47
N LEU A 25 -9.02 -2.83 -5.12
CA LEU A 25 -8.79 -2.59 -6.54
C LEU A 25 -7.48 -1.84 -6.72
N HIS A 26 -6.65 -2.34 -7.63
CA HIS A 26 -5.45 -1.63 -8.06
C HIS A 26 -5.82 -0.57 -9.09
N LEU A 27 -5.71 0.71 -8.73
CA LEU A 27 -6.21 1.81 -9.53
C LEU A 27 -5.19 2.34 -10.57
N ASP A 28 -3.99 1.80 -10.62
CA ASP A 28 -2.90 2.34 -11.45
C ASP A 28 -3.09 2.07 -12.95
N PHE A 29 -4.13 1.37 -13.37
CA PHE A 29 -4.46 1.02 -14.75
C PHE A 29 -3.28 0.49 -15.59
N GLU A 30 -2.20 0.07 -14.96
CA GLU A 30 -1.13 -0.62 -15.64
C GLU A 30 -1.66 -1.94 -16.21
N LYS A 31 -1.49 -2.11 -17.52
CA LYS A 31 -1.78 -3.40 -18.16
C LYS A 31 -0.93 -4.45 -17.49
N SER A 32 -1.54 -5.29 -16.65
CA SER A 32 -0.88 -6.45 -16.10
C SER A 32 -0.60 -7.42 -17.25
N SER A 33 0.58 -7.31 -17.84
CA SER A 33 1.05 -8.26 -18.85
C SER A 33 1.36 -9.65 -18.28
N GLU A 34 1.32 -9.81 -16.97
CA GLU A 34 1.68 -11.04 -16.27
C GLU A 34 0.73 -11.37 -15.11
N PHE A 35 -0.50 -11.69 -15.40
CA PHE A 35 -1.30 -12.49 -14.48
C PHE A 35 -1.12 -13.97 -14.83
N SER A 36 -0.01 -14.55 -14.37
CA SER A 36 0.20 -16.01 -14.35
C SER A 36 -0.64 -16.60 -13.22
N THR A 37 -1.90 -16.88 -13.48
CA THR A 37 -2.62 -17.84 -12.66
C THR A 37 -2.04 -19.22 -12.91
N SER A 38 -1.74 -19.96 -11.83
CA SER A 38 -1.35 -21.39 -11.83
C SER A 38 -2.37 -22.33 -12.51
N LEU A 39 -3.32 -21.82 -13.21
CA LEU A 39 -4.39 -22.49 -13.94
C LEU A 39 -4.32 -22.18 -15.43
N ASN A 40 -3.17 -22.25 -16.11
CA ASN A 40 -3.02 -22.29 -17.57
C ASN A 40 -4.18 -21.70 -18.42
N LYS A 41 -4.95 -20.76 -17.90
CA LYS A 41 -6.00 -20.04 -18.58
C LYS A 41 -5.58 -18.58 -18.67
N LYS A 42 -5.00 -18.25 -19.81
CA LYS A 42 -4.73 -16.89 -20.24
C LYS A 42 -6.08 -16.17 -20.32
N ILE A 43 -6.44 -15.45 -19.26
CA ILE A 43 -7.59 -14.56 -19.31
C ILE A 43 -7.07 -13.31 -20.03
N GLU A 44 -7.25 -13.28 -21.32
CA GLU A 44 -7.10 -12.07 -22.14
C GLU A 44 -8.28 -11.16 -21.83
N GLY A 45 -8.16 -10.38 -20.76
CA GLY A 45 -9.13 -9.36 -20.39
C GLY A 45 -8.40 -8.14 -19.92
N ASN A 46 -8.75 -6.98 -20.44
CA ASN A 46 -8.40 -5.67 -19.87
C ASN A 46 -9.15 -5.46 -18.56
N ASP A 47 -8.93 -6.33 -17.57
CA ASP A 47 -9.62 -6.24 -16.29
C ASP A 47 -8.76 -5.50 -15.26
N VAL A 48 -9.42 -4.88 -14.30
CA VAL A 48 -8.76 -4.14 -13.23
C VAL A 48 -8.05 -5.14 -12.32
N ARG A 49 -6.77 -4.91 -12.08
CA ARG A 49 -5.98 -5.71 -11.14
C ARG A 49 -6.57 -5.63 -9.75
N VAL A 50 -6.55 -6.72 -9.04
CA VAL A 50 -7.01 -6.82 -7.66
C VAL A 50 -5.84 -7.18 -6.76
N ASP A 51 -5.65 -6.39 -5.72
CA ASP A 51 -4.68 -6.65 -4.68
C ASP A 51 -5.34 -7.35 -3.49
N PHE A 52 -4.57 -8.22 -2.84
CA PHE A 52 -5.06 -9.04 -1.73
C PHE A 52 -4.21 -8.84 -0.48
N ASP A 53 -4.86 -8.89 0.68
CA ASP A 53 -4.22 -8.92 1.99
C ASP A 53 -3.18 -7.80 2.19
N GLU A 54 -1.93 -8.13 2.38
CA GLU A 54 -0.85 -7.18 2.61
C GLU A 54 -0.62 -6.25 1.40
N SER A 55 -0.75 -6.77 0.18
CA SER A 55 -0.63 -5.94 -1.03
C SER A 55 -1.74 -4.89 -1.12
N ALA A 56 -2.96 -5.26 -0.71
CA ALA A 56 -4.08 -4.33 -0.64
C ALA A 56 -3.82 -3.18 0.35
N ILE A 57 -3.25 -3.49 1.52
CA ILE A 57 -2.90 -2.48 2.52
C ILE A 57 -1.79 -1.57 1.99
N ARG A 58 -0.73 -2.12 1.39
CA ARG A 58 0.37 -1.34 0.80
C ARG A 58 -0.13 -0.39 -0.30
N ASN A 59 -1.01 -0.88 -1.17
CA ASN A 59 -1.61 -0.05 -2.21
C ASN A 59 -2.48 1.07 -1.61
N SER A 60 -3.27 0.78 -0.58
CA SER A 60 -4.05 1.79 0.13
C SER A 60 -3.18 2.88 0.75
N LEU A 61 -2.07 2.51 1.40
CA LEU A 61 -1.13 3.48 1.98
C LEU A 61 -0.43 4.31 0.89
N ARG A 62 -0.03 3.68 -0.23
CA ARG A 62 0.52 4.41 -1.38
C ARG A 62 -0.48 5.44 -1.91
N ASN A 63 -1.74 5.06 -2.05
CA ASN A 63 -2.81 5.96 -2.48
C ASN A 63 -3.06 7.09 -1.48
N LEU A 64 -2.99 6.81 -0.16
CA LEU A 64 -3.11 7.83 0.88
C LEU A 64 -2.02 8.89 0.77
N PHE A 65 -0.76 8.47 0.61
CA PHE A 65 0.38 9.38 0.52
C PHE A 65 0.39 10.21 -0.77
N ASN A 66 -0.05 9.62 -1.87
CA ASN A 66 -0.09 10.30 -3.17
C ASN A 66 -1.37 11.13 -3.39
N THR A 67 -2.33 11.09 -2.47
CA THR A 67 -3.56 11.88 -2.56
C THR A 67 -3.44 13.14 -1.71
N LYS A 68 -3.63 14.31 -2.32
CA LYS A 68 -3.72 15.58 -1.58
C LYS A 68 -5.18 15.82 -1.14
N PRO A 69 -5.42 16.40 0.04
CA PRO A 69 -6.76 16.82 0.44
C PRO A 69 -7.42 17.70 -0.65
N GLY A 70 -8.72 17.47 -0.87
CA GLY A 70 -9.48 18.14 -1.93
C GLY A 70 -9.48 17.43 -3.28
N GLN A 71 -8.63 16.44 -3.53
CA GLN A 71 -8.61 15.71 -4.80
C GLN A 71 -9.76 14.70 -4.95
N ARG A 72 -10.28 14.19 -3.83
CA ARG A 72 -11.40 13.25 -3.83
C ARG A 72 -12.73 13.98 -3.58
N PHE A 73 -13.60 13.98 -4.56
CA PHE A 73 -14.90 14.68 -4.49
C PHE A 73 -15.77 14.21 -3.30
N LEU A 74 -15.87 12.88 -3.08
CA LEU A 74 -16.70 12.32 -2.00
C LEU A 74 -16.03 12.35 -0.62
N PHE A 75 -14.70 12.46 -0.57
CA PHE A 75 -13.91 12.48 0.64
C PHE A 75 -12.84 13.59 0.58
N PRO A 76 -13.26 14.86 0.63
CA PRO A 76 -12.33 15.98 0.42
C PRO A 76 -11.23 16.10 1.46
N LEU A 77 -11.42 15.54 2.65
CA LEU A 77 -10.41 15.53 3.71
C LEU A 77 -9.45 14.35 3.63
N TYR A 78 -9.68 13.39 2.70
CA TYR A 78 -8.81 12.24 2.52
C TYR A 78 -7.49 12.66 1.86
N GLY A 79 -6.39 12.11 2.37
CA GLY A 79 -5.06 12.31 1.82
C GLY A 79 -4.09 12.89 2.86
N LEU A 80 -2.84 13.03 2.44
CA LEU A 80 -1.76 13.55 3.25
C LEU A 80 -1.40 14.97 2.78
N ASP A 81 -1.61 15.95 3.67
CA ASP A 81 -1.28 17.34 3.39
C ASP A 81 0.10 17.69 3.97
N LEU A 82 1.10 17.67 3.13
CA LEU A 82 2.47 18.09 3.46
C LEU A 82 2.90 19.38 2.76
N ASN A 83 1.96 20.06 2.07
CA ASN A 83 2.30 21.24 1.26
C ASN A 83 3.02 22.33 2.07
N GLN A 84 2.64 22.51 3.33
CA GLN A 84 3.27 23.53 4.19
C GLN A 84 4.75 23.27 4.44
N TYR A 85 5.20 22.00 4.46
CA TYR A 85 6.60 21.63 4.73
C TYR A 85 7.47 21.60 3.47
N LEU A 86 6.85 21.54 2.29
CA LEU A 86 7.58 21.43 1.03
C LEU A 86 8.28 22.74 0.59
N PHE A 87 7.82 23.86 1.14
CA PHE A 87 8.38 25.18 0.83
C PHE A 87 9.31 25.72 1.93
N GLU A 88 9.46 24.98 3.00
CA GLU A 88 10.36 25.31 4.11
C GLU A 88 11.73 24.63 3.93
N ALA A 89 12.73 25.17 4.61
CA ALA A 89 14.04 24.52 4.62
C ALA A 89 13.95 23.13 5.28
N VAL A 90 14.63 22.16 4.69
CA VAL A 90 14.68 20.80 5.24
C VAL A 90 15.39 20.85 6.58
N SER A 91 14.68 20.43 7.64
CA SER A 91 15.17 20.47 9.01
C SER A 91 14.61 19.28 9.81
N GLU A 92 15.28 18.94 10.91
CA GLU A 92 14.81 17.87 11.82
C GLU A 92 13.46 18.19 12.46
N ILE A 93 13.21 19.47 12.75
CA ILE A 93 11.93 19.93 13.34
C ILE A 93 10.77 19.66 12.37
N ASN A 94 10.94 20.06 11.12
CA ASN A 94 9.96 19.81 10.06
C ASN A 94 9.80 18.29 9.82
N GLY A 95 10.90 17.54 9.91
CA GLY A 95 10.86 16.08 9.85
C GLY A 95 9.98 15.44 10.91
N GLN A 96 10.07 15.89 12.16
CA GLN A 96 9.20 15.43 13.26
C GLN A 96 7.73 15.75 12.98
N MET A 97 7.42 16.98 12.54
CA MET A 97 6.06 17.38 12.21
C MET A 97 5.48 16.58 11.03
N ILE A 98 6.29 16.27 10.03
CA ILE A 98 5.92 15.37 8.92
C ILE A 98 5.59 13.98 9.46
N GLY A 99 6.43 13.43 10.34
CA GLY A 99 6.20 12.13 10.96
C GLY A 99 4.88 12.05 11.73
N GLU A 100 4.60 13.04 12.59
CA GLU A 100 3.33 13.13 13.33
C GLU A 100 2.12 13.21 12.39
N LYS A 101 2.24 13.97 11.31
CA LYS A 101 1.17 14.10 10.32
C LYS A 101 0.91 12.78 9.60
N ILE A 102 1.95 12.05 9.24
CA ILE A 102 1.87 10.73 8.61
C ILE A 102 1.17 9.75 9.54
N VAL A 103 1.61 9.63 10.80
CA VAL A 103 1.01 8.74 11.80
C VAL A 103 -0.47 9.03 11.97
N THR A 104 -0.82 10.29 12.22
CA THR A 104 -2.22 10.72 12.39
C THR A 104 -3.07 10.39 11.15
N SER A 105 -2.52 10.57 9.95
CA SER A 105 -3.24 10.28 8.70
C SER A 105 -3.44 8.78 8.51
N ILE A 106 -2.44 7.95 8.80
CA ILE A 106 -2.55 6.49 8.72
C ILE A 106 -3.61 5.99 9.70
N GLU A 107 -3.56 6.38 10.97
CA GLU A 107 -4.53 5.97 11.99
C GLU A 107 -5.96 6.35 11.63
N LYS A 108 -6.13 7.52 11.00
CA LYS A 108 -7.45 8.02 10.60
C LYS A 108 -8.03 7.31 9.39
N TYR A 109 -7.20 7.03 8.37
CA TYR A 109 -7.69 6.58 7.06
C TYR A 109 -7.42 5.12 6.76
N GLU A 110 -6.53 4.46 7.55
CA GLU A 110 -6.17 3.06 7.36
C GLU A 110 -6.27 2.27 8.68
N PRO A 111 -7.50 2.03 9.19
CA PRO A 111 -7.71 1.38 10.48
C PRO A 111 -7.29 -0.10 10.52
N ARG A 112 -6.92 -0.69 9.38
CA ARG A 112 -6.46 -2.09 9.29
C ARG A 112 -5.04 -2.28 9.82
N VAL A 113 -4.31 -1.18 10.04
CA VAL A 113 -2.93 -1.22 10.52
C VAL A 113 -2.75 -0.38 11.78
N SER A 114 -1.73 -0.71 12.55
CA SER A 114 -1.26 0.12 13.68
C SER A 114 0.17 0.54 13.39
N VAL A 115 0.47 1.81 13.50
CA VAL A 115 1.83 2.32 13.36
C VAL A 115 2.60 1.99 14.65
N ILE A 116 3.73 1.29 14.50
CA ILE A 116 4.65 0.99 15.63
C ILE A 116 5.67 2.10 15.75
N GLU A 117 6.23 2.52 14.61
CA GLU A 117 7.30 3.49 14.55
C GLU A 117 7.22 4.27 13.25
N CYS A 118 7.52 5.56 13.30
CA CYS A 118 7.70 6.42 12.14
C CYS A 118 8.98 7.23 12.36
N ASN A 119 10.00 6.94 11.58
CA ASN A 119 11.27 7.64 11.63
C ASN A 119 11.42 8.50 10.38
N VAL A 120 11.73 9.78 10.55
CA VAL A 120 11.93 10.74 9.48
C VAL A 120 13.30 11.36 9.63
N ILE A 121 14.16 11.14 8.64
CA ILE A 121 15.53 11.67 8.61
C ILE A 121 15.58 12.80 7.59
N ALA A 122 15.92 13.98 8.04
CA ALA A 122 16.10 15.13 7.18
C ALA A 122 17.46 15.07 6.47
N LYS A 123 17.48 15.30 5.16
CA LYS A 123 18.68 15.42 4.31
C LYS A 123 18.72 16.80 3.67
N PRO A 124 19.23 17.82 4.36
CA PRO A 124 19.23 19.19 3.86
C PRO A 124 19.99 19.37 2.54
N ASP A 125 21.08 18.63 2.37
CA ASP A 125 21.94 18.73 1.18
C ASP A 125 21.23 18.26 -0.09
N ASP A 126 20.38 17.23 0.03
CA ASP A 126 19.61 16.65 -1.07
C ASP A 126 18.23 17.30 -1.23
N ASN A 127 17.77 18.07 -0.24
CA ASN A 127 16.41 18.59 -0.11
C ASN A 127 15.36 17.48 -0.03
N GLU A 128 15.63 16.44 0.74
CA GLU A 128 14.81 15.26 0.88
C GLU A 128 14.58 14.89 2.34
N TYR A 129 13.53 14.10 2.57
CA TYR A 129 13.29 13.41 3.83
C TYR A 129 13.19 11.92 3.56
N ASP A 130 14.04 11.12 4.22
CA ASP A 130 13.89 9.67 4.23
C ASP A 130 12.93 9.28 5.35
N ILE A 131 11.88 8.58 4.99
CA ILE A 131 10.79 8.21 5.88
C ILE A 131 10.71 6.69 5.96
N THR A 132 10.89 6.15 7.17
CA THR A 132 10.72 4.72 7.45
C THR A 132 9.54 4.55 8.40
N ILE A 133 8.53 3.81 7.95
CA ILE A 133 7.31 3.55 8.71
C ILE A 133 7.23 2.05 8.98
N VAL A 134 7.15 1.69 10.25
CA VAL A 134 6.92 0.31 10.69
C VAL A 134 5.48 0.16 11.12
N ILE A 135 4.75 -0.71 10.44
CA ILE A 135 3.35 -0.98 10.70
C ILE A 135 3.14 -2.42 11.13
N LYS A 136 2.20 -2.62 12.03
CA LYS A 136 1.68 -3.93 12.40
C LYS A 136 0.32 -4.14 11.76
N ILE A 137 0.12 -5.30 11.17
CA ILE A 137 -1.17 -5.73 10.62
C ILE A 137 -1.74 -6.77 11.60
N PRO A 138 -2.70 -6.38 12.46
CA PRO A 138 -3.14 -7.22 13.57
C PRO A 138 -3.70 -8.57 13.12
N ILE A 139 -4.47 -8.59 12.03
CA ILE A 139 -5.16 -9.80 11.55
C ILE A 139 -4.19 -10.89 11.08
N PHE A 140 -3.01 -10.51 10.58
CA PHE A 140 -1.97 -11.44 10.16
C PHE A 140 -0.87 -11.61 11.21
N ASN A 141 -0.95 -10.84 12.30
CA ASN A 141 0.13 -10.70 13.29
C ASN A 141 1.50 -10.48 12.64
N SER A 142 1.51 -9.76 11.52
CA SER A 142 2.71 -9.46 10.74
C SER A 142 3.14 -8.01 10.93
N ILE A 143 4.45 -7.81 10.82
CA ILE A 143 5.07 -6.47 10.83
C ILE A 143 5.61 -6.22 9.45
N ALA A 144 5.32 -5.06 8.90
CA ALA A 144 5.82 -4.61 7.60
C ALA A 144 6.51 -3.26 7.74
N SER A 145 7.59 -3.06 7.01
CA SER A 145 8.26 -1.77 6.88
C SER A 145 7.97 -1.17 5.51
N ILE A 146 7.75 0.14 5.49
CA ILE A 146 7.56 0.92 4.29
C ILE A 146 8.62 2.02 4.30
N ASN A 147 9.49 1.99 3.31
CA ASN A 147 10.49 3.02 3.11
C ASN A 147 10.06 3.92 1.96
N THR A 148 10.08 5.21 2.19
CA THR A 148 9.74 6.19 1.17
C THR A 148 10.62 7.42 1.34
N THR A 149 10.93 8.07 0.24
CA THR A 149 11.64 9.35 0.23
C THR A 149 10.66 10.42 -0.23
N LEU A 150 10.57 11.50 0.51
CA LEU A 150 9.82 12.70 0.13
C LEU A 150 10.82 13.70 -0.46
N ASP A 151 10.76 13.88 -1.77
CA ASP A 151 11.49 14.93 -2.47
C ASP A 151 10.71 16.24 -2.41
N THR A 152 11.30 17.26 -1.79
CA THR A 152 10.66 18.57 -1.62
C THR A 152 10.58 19.36 -2.93
N LYS A 153 11.42 19.05 -3.92
CA LYS A 153 11.43 19.74 -5.22
C LYS A 153 10.31 19.22 -6.13
N THR A 154 10.16 17.90 -6.22
CA THR A 154 9.14 17.28 -7.08
C THR A 154 7.79 17.11 -6.37
N GLN A 155 7.77 17.32 -5.04
CA GLN A 155 6.59 17.16 -4.20
C GLN A 155 5.97 15.76 -4.31
N SER A 156 6.81 14.75 -4.46
CA SER A 156 6.40 13.37 -4.67
C SER A 156 7.00 12.44 -3.63
N PHE A 157 6.25 11.39 -3.31
CA PHE A 157 6.74 10.26 -2.54
C PHE A 157 7.29 9.20 -3.48
N ILE A 158 8.54 8.82 -3.26
CA ILE A 158 9.19 7.72 -3.96
C ILE A 158 9.20 6.51 -3.01
N PHE A 159 8.37 5.52 -3.30
CA PHE A 159 8.32 4.30 -2.51
C PHE A 159 9.45 3.36 -2.89
N VAL A 160 10.29 3.02 -1.92
CA VAL A 160 11.32 2.00 -2.09
C VAL A 160 10.72 0.66 -1.63
N GLU A 161 10.53 -0.27 -2.55
CA GLU A 161 10.08 -1.62 -2.22
C GLU A 161 11.22 -2.35 -1.51
N THR A 162 11.09 -2.52 -0.21
CA THR A 162 12.03 -3.36 0.54
C THR A 162 11.62 -4.81 0.36
N SER A 163 12.40 -5.55 -0.42
CA SER A 163 12.24 -7.00 -0.53
C SER A 163 12.38 -7.62 0.86
N ARG A 164 11.35 -8.35 1.29
CA ARG A 164 11.43 -9.18 2.49
C ARG A 164 12.55 -10.19 2.32
N ASN A 165 13.62 -10.07 3.06
CA ASN A 165 14.44 -11.22 3.37
C ASN A 165 13.63 -12.10 4.35
N ARG A 166 13.31 -13.30 3.90
CA ARG A 166 12.73 -14.39 4.70
C ARG A 166 13.74 -14.86 5.73
#